data_4cdb8dd8169e9596267c944100efe202
#
_entry.id   4cdb8dd8169e9596267c944100efe202
#
_cell.length_a   1.000
_cell.length_b   1.000
_cell.length_c   1.000
_cell.angle_alpha   90.00
_cell.angle_beta   90.00
_cell.angle_gamma   90.00
#
_symmetry.space_group_name_H-M   'P 1'
#
loop_
_entity.id
_entity.type
_entity.pdbx_description
1 polymer ?
#
loop_
_entity_poly.entity_id
_entity_poly.type
_entity_poly.pdbx_seq_one_letter_code
_entity_poly.pdbx_strand_id
1 'polypeptide(L)'
;MKPTIEAISAIPSDTQPTYLLVMLHGWGANYQDFVPFAKVLNLPGFGYMFPNAPFDHFQVPGGRAWYALENKEFTGLASSRELLFDWMTSLEASTGVPLERTVMAGFSQGGAMTLDVGLTLPLAALCSFSGYLHYEPQLQSNKSYPPTMIIHGRQDPVVPLAAATKAKDELSKIGVAVSYQEFEMAHEVRDEAIALAKQFILDKLLISKTD
;
A
#
# COMPACT_ATOMS: atom_id res chain seq x y z
N MET A 1 14.74 -2.18 -22.68
CA MET A 1 14.42 -1.07 -21.76
C MET A 1 14.22 -1.66 -20.37
N LYS A 2 14.70 -1.01 -19.30
CA LYS A 2 14.29 -1.42 -17.94
C LYS A 2 12.78 -1.24 -17.83
N PRO A 3 12.03 -2.16 -17.21
CA PRO A 3 10.62 -1.96 -16.95
C PRO A 3 10.43 -0.70 -16.09
N THR A 4 9.42 0.09 -16.41
CA THR A 4 9.06 1.31 -15.67
C THR A 4 7.67 1.12 -15.09
N ILE A 5 7.39 1.75 -13.96
CA ILE A 5 6.05 1.75 -13.39
C ILE A 5 5.19 2.76 -14.15
N GLU A 6 4.14 2.27 -14.81
CA GLU A 6 3.07 3.09 -15.35
C GLU A 6 2.09 3.44 -14.23
N ALA A 7 1.58 4.66 -14.20
CA ALA A 7 0.62 5.06 -13.18
C ALA A 7 -0.44 6.02 -13.75
N ILE A 8 -1.66 5.92 -13.22
CA ILE A 8 -2.68 6.96 -13.39
C ILE A 8 -2.64 7.86 -12.16
N SER A 9 -2.74 9.18 -12.41
CA SER A 9 -2.91 10.17 -11.36
C SER A 9 -4.32 10.75 -11.35
N ALA A 10 -4.86 10.95 -10.16
CA ALA A 10 -6.06 11.75 -9.92
C ALA A 10 -5.67 12.91 -8.99
N ILE A 11 -5.00 13.88 -9.57
CA ILE A 11 -4.55 15.10 -8.90
C ILE A 11 -5.47 16.24 -9.34
N PRO A 12 -6.05 17.05 -8.43
CA PRO A 12 -6.85 18.19 -8.80
C PRO A 12 -6.06 19.16 -9.71
N SER A 13 -6.65 19.60 -10.82
CA SER A 13 -6.00 20.49 -11.79
C SER A 13 -5.69 21.89 -11.25
N ASP A 14 -6.47 22.33 -10.27
CA ASP A 14 -6.50 23.73 -9.83
C ASP A 14 -5.73 23.99 -8.53
N THR A 15 -5.28 22.93 -7.86
CA THR A 15 -4.53 23.03 -6.59
C THR A 15 -3.45 21.99 -6.52
N GLN A 16 -2.25 22.40 -6.12
CA GLN A 16 -1.20 21.46 -5.80
C GLN A 16 -1.58 20.64 -4.55
N PRO A 17 -1.52 19.32 -4.59
CA PRO A 17 -1.85 18.50 -3.44
C PRO A 17 -0.86 18.75 -2.29
N THR A 18 -1.37 18.75 -1.07
CA THR A 18 -0.55 18.82 0.14
C THR A 18 -0.02 17.44 0.53
N TYR A 19 -0.77 16.39 0.18
CA TYR A 19 -0.51 14.99 0.49
C TYR A 19 -0.71 14.12 -0.74
N LEU A 20 -0.08 12.95 -0.75
CA LEU A 20 -0.33 11.90 -1.73
C LEU A 20 -0.86 10.63 -1.07
N LEU A 21 -1.76 9.95 -1.77
CA LEU A 21 -2.08 8.55 -1.52
C LEU A 21 -1.66 7.73 -2.75
N VAL A 22 -0.73 6.82 -2.55
CA VAL A 22 -0.36 5.80 -3.53
C VAL A 22 -1.09 4.53 -3.19
N MET A 23 -1.86 3.96 -4.14
CA MET A 23 -2.66 2.77 -3.89
C MET A 23 -2.32 1.64 -4.86
N LEU A 24 -1.85 0.51 -4.32
CA LEU A 24 -1.37 -0.65 -5.04
C LEU A 24 -2.48 -1.69 -5.21
N HIS A 25 -2.71 -2.11 -6.45
CA HIS A 25 -3.70 -3.14 -6.78
C HIS A 25 -3.22 -4.56 -6.41
N GLY A 26 -4.17 -5.49 -6.33
CA GLY A 26 -3.92 -6.91 -6.11
C GLY A 26 -3.51 -7.66 -7.38
N TRP A 27 -3.22 -8.95 -7.22
CA TRP A 27 -2.85 -9.86 -8.30
C TRP A 27 -3.99 -10.02 -9.31
N GLY A 28 -3.71 -9.85 -10.60
CA GLY A 28 -4.68 -9.93 -11.70
C GLY A 28 -5.53 -8.68 -11.91
N ALA A 29 -5.47 -7.70 -11.01
CA ALA A 29 -6.05 -6.38 -11.19
C ALA A 29 -5.07 -5.43 -11.92
N ASN A 30 -5.46 -4.19 -12.12
CA ASN A 30 -4.62 -3.12 -12.64
C ASN A 30 -5.01 -1.76 -12.01
N TYR A 31 -4.31 -0.70 -12.37
CA TYR A 31 -4.54 0.64 -11.81
C TYR A 31 -5.99 1.15 -11.99
N GLN A 32 -6.68 0.77 -13.09
CA GLN A 32 -8.03 1.27 -13.38
C GLN A 32 -9.06 0.79 -12.35
N ASP A 33 -8.86 -0.40 -11.79
CA ASP A 33 -9.73 -0.98 -10.77
C ASP A 33 -9.73 -0.18 -9.47
N PHE A 34 -8.65 0.59 -9.23
CA PHE A 34 -8.48 1.37 -8.01
C PHE A 34 -8.78 2.87 -8.15
N VAL A 35 -8.86 3.42 -9.36
CA VAL A 35 -9.22 4.83 -9.58
C VAL A 35 -10.51 5.25 -8.85
N PRO A 36 -11.59 4.44 -8.79
CA PRO A 36 -12.80 4.80 -8.04
C PRO A 36 -12.57 5.07 -6.55
N PHE A 37 -11.52 4.49 -5.94
CA PHE A 37 -11.21 4.71 -4.53
C PHE A 37 -10.88 6.18 -4.20
N ALA A 38 -10.36 6.96 -5.16
CA ALA A 38 -10.13 8.39 -4.96
C ALA A 38 -11.42 9.13 -4.57
N LYS A 39 -12.56 8.76 -5.20
CA LYS A 39 -13.87 9.35 -4.91
C LYS A 39 -14.44 8.86 -3.59
N VAL A 40 -14.25 7.57 -3.27
CA VAL A 40 -14.78 6.97 -2.03
C VAL A 40 -14.02 7.51 -0.82
N LEU A 41 -12.69 7.53 -0.89
CA LEU A 41 -11.85 8.08 0.17
C LEU A 41 -12.06 9.57 0.34
N ASN A 42 -12.10 10.32 -0.74
CA ASN A 42 -12.34 11.78 -0.75
C ASN A 42 -11.58 12.50 0.38
N LEU A 43 -10.26 12.33 0.39
CA LEU A 43 -9.38 12.92 1.40
C LEU A 43 -9.07 14.39 1.03
N PRO A 44 -9.31 15.36 1.93
CA PRO A 44 -9.06 16.76 1.62
C PRO A 44 -7.57 17.06 1.44
N GLY A 45 -7.21 17.74 0.34
CA GLY A 45 -5.84 18.13 0.02
C GLY A 45 -4.96 16.99 -0.52
N PHE A 46 -5.53 15.84 -0.86
CA PHE A 46 -4.80 14.71 -1.43
C PHE A 46 -4.83 14.69 -2.96
N GLY A 47 -3.67 14.36 -3.54
CA GLY A 47 -3.56 13.74 -4.84
C GLY A 47 -3.50 12.22 -4.71
N TYR A 48 -3.94 11.51 -5.74
CA TYR A 48 -3.96 10.05 -5.75
C TYR A 48 -3.11 9.52 -6.90
N MET A 49 -2.34 8.48 -6.64
CA MET A 49 -1.51 7.79 -7.62
C MET A 49 -1.82 6.29 -7.60
N PHE A 50 -2.10 5.73 -8.76
CA PHE A 50 -2.43 4.32 -8.94
C PHE A 50 -1.42 3.69 -9.90
N PRO A 51 -0.34 3.08 -9.40
CA PRO A 51 0.65 2.42 -10.24
C PRO A 51 0.20 1.03 -10.69
N ASN A 52 0.58 0.66 -11.91
CA ASN A 52 0.53 -0.72 -12.39
C ASN A 52 1.73 -1.52 -11.88
N ALA A 53 1.48 -2.73 -11.48
CA ALA A 53 2.53 -3.72 -11.26
C ALA A 53 3.30 -3.99 -12.57
N PRO A 54 4.61 -4.31 -12.50
CA PRO A 54 5.46 -4.35 -13.69
C PRO A 54 5.22 -5.55 -14.61
N PHE A 55 4.62 -6.65 -14.12
CA PHE A 55 4.44 -7.86 -14.91
C PHE A 55 3.00 -8.03 -15.38
N ASP A 56 2.83 -8.58 -16.60
CA ASP A 56 1.52 -9.00 -17.09
C ASP A 56 1.04 -10.23 -16.32
N HIS A 57 -0.26 -10.26 -16.02
CA HIS A 57 -0.87 -11.44 -15.44
C HIS A 57 -1.10 -12.52 -16.52
N PHE A 58 -0.65 -13.74 -16.28
CA PHE A 58 -0.62 -14.79 -17.31
C PHE A 58 -2.01 -15.32 -17.74
N GLN A 59 -3.05 -15.15 -16.94
CA GLN A 59 -4.41 -15.63 -17.22
C GLN A 59 -5.45 -14.53 -17.39
N VAL A 60 -5.17 -13.30 -16.91
CA VAL A 60 -6.14 -12.20 -16.96
C VAL A 60 -5.68 -11.18 -17.99
N PRO A 61 -6.34 -11.06 -19.13
CA PRO A 61 -6.01 -10.04 -20.14
C PRO A 61 -6.09 -8.64 -19.55
N GLY A 62 -5.00 -7.87 -19.66
CA GLY A 62 -4.90 -6.52 -19.06
C GLY A 62 -4.65 -6.52 -17.56
N GLY A 63 -4.72 -7.66 -16.89
CA GLY A 63 -4.33 -7.80 -15.48
C GLY A 63 -2.82 -7.75 -15.29
N ARG A 64 -2.41 -7.30 -14.11
CA ARG A 64 -1.00 -7.11 -13.74
C ARG A 64 -0.66 -7.90 -12.47
N ALA A 65 0.63 -8.11 -12.23
CA ALA A 65 1.16 -8.82 -11.07
C ALA A 65 2.45 -8.15 -10.58
N TRP A 66 2.61 -8.01 -9.27
CA TRP A 66 3.85 -7.54 -8.68
C TRP A 66 4.93 -8.63 -8.72
N TYR A 67 4.54 -9.88 -8.60
CA TYR A 67 5.39 -11.07 -8.71
C TYR A 67 4.53 -12.31 -8.95
N ALA A 68 5.17 -13.40 -9.36
CA ALA A 68 4.49 -14.66 -9.61
C ALA A 68 4.07 -15.33 -8.29
N LEU A 69 2.80 -15.73 -8.19
CA LEU A 69 2.27 -16.51 -7.06
C LEU A 69 2.29 -18.01 -7.33
N GLU A 70 2.54 -18.43 -8.58
CA GLU A 70 2.51 -19.82 -9.02
C GLU A 70 3.68 -20.62 -8.45
N ASN A 71 4.71 -19.95 -8.00
CA ASN A 71 5.87 -20.58 -7.37
C ASN A 71 6.13 -20.00 -5.97
N LYS A 72 6.73 -20.82 -5.12
CA LYS A 72 7.08 -20.42 -3.74
C LYS A 72 8.26 -19.44 -3.67
N GLU A 73 8.90 -19.15 -4.78
CA GLU A 73 10.11 -18.31 -4.87
C GLU A 73 9.78 -16.83 -5.07
N PHE A 74 8.49 -16.50 -5.25
CA PHE A 74 8.04 -15.14 -5.54
C PHE A 74 8.84 -14.50 -6.69
N THR A 75 8.98 -15.24 -7.81
CA THR A 75 9.74 -14.75 -8.99
C THR A 75 9.26 -13.36 -9.40
N GLY A 76 10.21 -12.44 -9.53
CA GLY A 76 9.91 -11.02 -9.83
C GLY A 76 9.79 -10.11 -8.62
N LEU A 77 9.67 -10.63 -7.39
CA LEU A 77 9.51 -9.81 -6.19
C LEU A 77 10.66 -8.81 -6.01
N ALA A 78 11.91 -9.28 -6.14
CA ALA A 78 13.09 -8.41 -5.99
C ALA A 78 13.08 -7.24 -6.99
N SER A 79 12.76 -7.52 -8.26
CA SER A 79 12.65 -6.48 -9.29
C SER A 79 11.50 -5.51 -9.02
N SER A 80 10.33 -6.00 -8.56
CA SER A 80 9.20 -5.14 -8.22
C SER A 80 9.50 -4.25 -7.02
N ARG A 81 10.22 -4.75 -6.02
CA ARG A 81 10.68 -3.96 -4.87
C ARG A 81 11.56 -2.80 -5.30
N GLU A 82 12.58 -3.08 -6.12
CA GLU A 82 13.49 -2.05 -6.65
C GLU A 82 12.73 -1.01 -7.48
N LEU A 83 11.91 -1.46 -8.43
CA LEU A 83 11.13 -0.58 -9.28
C LEU A 83 10.15 0.30 -8.50
N LEU A 84 9.45 -0.29 -7.53
CA LEU A 84 8.48 0.45 -6.72
C LEU A 84 9.19 1.43 -5.78
N PHE A 85 10.31 1.05 -5.20
CA PHE A 85 11.14 1.93 -4.38
C PHE A 85 11.65 3.14 -5.19
N ASP A 86 12.25 2.89 -6.37
CA ASP A 86 12.77 3.94 -7.25
C ASP A 86 11.65 4.88 -7.72
N TRP A 87 10.49 4.31 -8.07
CA TRP A 87 9.34 5.09 -8.49
C TRP A 87 8.79 5.95 -7.33
N MET A 88 8.60 5.38 -6.15
CA MET A 88 8.15 6.12 -4.96
C MET A 88 9.09 7.29 -4.62
N THR A 89 10.39 7.08 -4.65
CA THR A 89 11.39 8.13 -4.37
C THR A 89 11.42 9.22 -5.44
N SER A 90 10.96 8.94 -6.65
CA SER A 90 10.84 9.92 -7.73
C SER A 90 9.59 10.81 -7.66
N LEU A 91 8.60 10.46 -6.83
CA LEU A 91 7.29 11.15 -6.80
C LEU A 91 7.41 12.60 -6.34
N GLU A 92 8.28 12.91 -5.40
CA GLU A 92 8.48 14.29 -4.93
C GLU A 92 8.87 15.23 -6.09
N ALA A 93 9.79 14.79 -6.95
CA ALA A 93 10.22 15.58 -8.10
C ALA A 93 9.09 15.85 -9.10
N SER A 94 8.14 14.92 -9.23
CA SER A 94 7.03 15.02 -10.20
C SER A 94 5.77 15.67 -9.64
N THR A 95 5.54 15.58 -8.33
CA THR A 95 4.30 16.02 -7.67
C THR A 95 4.50 17.20 -6.72
N GLY A 96 5.75 17.46 -6.29
CA GLY A 96 6.07 18.44 -5.26
C GLY A 96 5.67 18.01 -3.84
N VAL A 97 5.23 16.76 -3.65
CA VAL A 97 4.85 16.23 -2.34
C VAL A 97 5.93 15.29 -1.82
N PRO A 98 6.56 15.57 -0.66
CA PRO A 98 7.59 14.74 -0.09
C PRO A 98 7.04 13.41 0.45
N LEU A 99 7.93 12.43 0.63
CA LEU A 99 7.56 11.10 1.13
C LEU A 99 6.91 11.15 2.52
N GLU A 100 7.34 12.07 3.38
CA GLU A 100 6.78 12.28 4.73
C GLU A 100 5.32 12.78 4.71
N ARG A 101 4.82 13.18 3.55
CA ARG A 101 3.42 13.54 3.30
C ARG A 101 2.73 12.58 2.34
N THR A 102 3.35 11.43 2.08
CA THR A 102 2.82 10.39 1.20
C THR A 102 2.37 9.19 2.03
N VAL A 103 1.14 8.76 1.80
CA VAL A 103 0.57 7.52 2.34
C VAL A 103 0.64 6.45 1.27
N MET A 104 1.00 5.24 1.66
CA MET A 104 0.97 4.09 0.77
C MET A 104 -0.07 3.09 1.25
N ALA A 105 -0.96 2.69 0.36
CA ALA A 105 -2.00 1.71 0.63
C ALA A 105 -1.98 0.61 -0.43
N GLY A 106 -2.52 -0.56 -0.11
CA GLY A 106 -2.62 -1.63 -1.10
C GLY A 106 -3.51 -2.78 -0.65
N PHE A 107 -4.02 -3.52 -1.62
CA PHE A 107 -4.88 -4.67 -1.42
C PHE A 107 -4.19 -5.95 -1.83
N SER A 108 -4.34 -7.02 -1.03
CA SER A 108 -3.83 -8.37 -1.33
C SER A 108 -2.32 -8.34 -1.64
N GLN A 109 -1.90 -8.73 -2.84
CA GLN A 109 -0.50 -8.63 -3.28
C GLN A 109 0.04 -7.18 -3.17
N GLY A 110 -0.78 -6.17 -3.52
CA GLY A 110 -0.44 -4.76 -3.30
C GLY A 110 -0.33 -4.40 -1.82
N GLY A 111 -1.13 -5.02 -0.94
CA GLY A 111 -1.02 -4.88 0.52
C GLY A 111 0.30 -5.45 1.06
N ALA A 112 0.73 -6.59 0.52
CA ALA A 112 2.03 -7.17 0.84
C ALA A 112 3.20 -6.27 0.39
N MET A 113 3.13 -5.71 -0.83
CA MET A 113 4.12 -4.75 -1.34
C MET A 113 4.14 -3.44 -0.53
N THR A 114 2.98 -3.00 -0.04
CA THR A 114 2.87 -1.83 0.85
C THR A 114 3.67 -2.04 2.13
N LEU A 115 3.54 -3.21 2.77
CA LEU A 115 4.33 -3.53 3.96
C LEU A 115 5.82 -3.70 3.64
N ASP A 116 6.15 -4.33 2.51
CA ASP A 116 7.51 -4.64 2.13
C ASP A 116 8.34 -3.39 1.78
N VAL A 117 7.86 -2.59 0.82
CA VAL A 117 8.56 -1.39 0.35
C VAL A 117 8.28 -0.19 1.24
N GLY A 118 7.04 -0.01 1.69
CA GLY A 118 6.63 1.14 2.49
C GLY A 118 7.38 1.25 3.82
N LEU A 119 7.68 0.13 4.48
CA LEU A 119 8.49 0.13 5.72
C LEU A 119 9.94 0.58 5.50
N THR A 120 10.42 0.66 4.27
CA THR A 120 11.77 1.12 3.95
C THR A 120 11.86 2.63 3.70
N LEU A 121 10.72 3.29 3.52
CA LEU A 121 10.58 4.70 3.15
C LEU A 121 10.04 5.54 4.32
N PRO A 122 10.36 6.85 4.40
CA PRO A 122 9.87 7.75 5.43
C PRO A 122 8.43 8.23 5.12
N LEU A 123 7.50 7.29 4.99
CA LEU A 123 6.12 7.60 4.62
C LEU A 123 5.29 8.10 5.81
N ALA A 124 4.25 8.89 5.53
CA ALA A 124 3.33 9.40 6.54
C ALA A 124 2.54 8.29 7.23
N ALA A 125 2.09 7.28 6.48
CA ALA A 125 1.40 6.11 6.97
C ALA A 125 1.36 4.99 5.94
N LEU A 126 1.07 3.76 6.40
CA LEU A 126 0.80 2.59 5.56
C LEU A 126 -0.58 2.02 5.85
N CYS A 127 -1.30 1.56 4.82
CA CYS A 127 -2.56 0.85 4.96
C CYS A 127 -2.52 -0.45 4.13
N SER A 128 -2.51 -1.60 4.79
CA SER A 128 -2.51 -2.91 4.14
C SER A 128 -3.87 -3.59 4.31
N PHE A 129 -4.57 -3.80 3.18
CA PHE A 129 -5.84 -4.53 3.13
C PHE A 129 -5.59 -5.95 2.63
N SER A 130 -5.93 -6.94 3.43
CA SER A 130 -5.72 -8.37 3.13
C SER A 130 -4.31 -8.71 2.64
N GLY A 131 -3.31 -7.97 3.12
CA GLY A 131 -1.90 -8.19 2.80
C GLY A 131 -1.24 -9.19 3.75
N TYR A 132 0.03 -9.44 3.49
CA TYR A 132 0.87 -10.38 4.26
C TYR A 132 2.35 -9.97 4.19
N LEU A 133 3.18 -10.56 5.04
CA LEU A 133 4.63 -10.38 4.97
C LEU A 133 5.27 -11.44 4.06
N HIS A 134 6.16 -11.01 3.17
CA HIS A 134 6.96 -11.94 2.36
C HIS A 134 8.03 -12.63 3.21
N TYR A 135 8.64 -11.88 4.13
CA TYR A 135 9.70 -12.33 5.01
C TYR A 135 9.48 -11.76 6.42
N GLU A 136 10.10 -12.36 7.40
CA GLU A 136 10.14 -11.81 8.75
C GLU A 136 11.02 -10.55 8.76
N PRO A 137 10.46 -9.40 9.18
CA PRO A 137 11.20 -8.17 9.20
C PRO A 137 12.29 -8.20 10.24
N GLN A 138 13.45 -7.60 9.93
CA GLN A 138 14.57 -7.55 10.85
C GLN A 138 14.57 -6.20 11.59
N LEU A 139 14.74 -6.23 12.90
CA LEU A 139 14.91 -5.02 13.71
C LEU A 139 16.16 -4.25 13.22
N GLN A 140 15.97 -2.99 12.90
CA GLN A 140 17.06 -2.08 12.55
C GLN A 140 17.19 -1.03 13.66
N SER A 141 18.38 -0.94 14.25
CA SER A 141 18.67 0.05 15.29
C SER A 141 18.45 1.48 14.76
N ASN A 142 17.79 2.31 15.54
CA ASN A 142 17.54 3.73 15.24
C ASN A 142 16.68 4.01 14.01
N LYS A 143 15.90 3.04 13.51
CA LYS A 143 14.95 3.26 12.43
C LYS A 143 13.58 3.65 12.99
N SER A 144 13.03 4.76 12.51
CA SER A 144 11.61 5.10 12.65
C SER A 144 10.83 4.46 11.50
N TYR A 145 9.71 3.84 11.83
CA TYR A 145 8.83 3.21 10.85
C TYR A 145 7.54 3.99 10.69
N PRO A 146 6.96 4.05 9.48
CA PRO A 146 5.64 4.63 9.29
C PRO A 146 4.59 3.93 10.16
N PRO A 147 3.66 4.66 10.79
CA PRO A 147 2.50 4.05 11.43
C PRO A 147 1.72 3.24 10.41
N THR A 148 1.32 2.04 10.79
CA THR A 148 0.78 1.05 9.85
C THR A 148 -0.59 0.56 10.29
N MET A 149 -1.60 0.66 9.40
CA MET A 149 -2.90 0.04 9.55
C MET A 149 -2.92 -1.28 8.79
N ILE A 150 -3.34 -2.35 9.45
CA ILE A 150 -3.61 -3.66 8.84
C ILE A 150 -5.09 -3.96 8.99
N ILE A 151 -5.77 -4.21 7.86
CA ILE A 151 -7.19 -4.56 7.80
C ILE A 151 -7.33 -5.91 7.10
N HIS A 152 -8.13 -6.83 7.67
CA HIS A 152 -8.29 -8.16 7.10
C HIS A 152 -9.70 -8.73 7.30
N GLY A 153 -10.13 -9.57 6.36
CA GLY A 153 -11.37 -10.32 6.45
C GLY A 153 -11.22 -11.60 7.28
N ARG A 154 -12.10 -11.82 8.25
CA ARG A 154 -12.10 -13.07 9.04
C ARG A 154 -12.42 -14.30 8.21
N GLN A 155 -13.14 -14.11 7.12
CA GLN A 155 -13.59 -15.18 6.22
C GLN A 155 -12.81 -15.17 4.90
N ASP A 156 -11.60 -14.56 4.87
CA ASP A 156 -10.77 -14.48 3.68
C ASP A 156 -10.26 -15.87 3.26
N PRO A 157 -10.73 -16.41 2.11
CA PRO A 157 -10.33 -17.73 1.64
C PRO A 157 -9.04 -17.70 0.82
N VAL A 158 -8.52 -16.52 0.47
CA VAL A 158 -7.35 -16.34 -0.39
C VAL A 158 -6.10 -16.11 0.44
N VAL A 159 -6.14 -15.11 1.33
CA VAL A 159 -5.07 -14.84 2.28
C VAL A 159 -5.59 -15.17 3.68
N PRO A 160 -5.11 -16.25 4.31
CA PRO A 160 -5.58 -16.65 5.63
C PRO A 160 -5.41 -15.57 6.69
N LEU A 161 -6.38 -15.40 7.58
CA LEU A 161 -6.34 -14.43 8.68
C LEU A 161 -5.04 -14.51 9.51
N ALA A 162 -4.48 -15.71 9.66
CA ALA A 162 -3.21 -15.94 10.34
C ALA A 162 -2.04 -15.15 9.73
N ALA A 163 -2.08 -14.82 8.43
CA ALA A 163 -1.05 -14.02 7.78
C ALA A 163 -1.09 -12.56 8.27
N ALA A 164 -2.29 -12.00 8.45
CA ALA A 164 -2.46 -10.64 8.98
C ALA A 164 -2.08 -10.57 10.47
N THR A 165 -2.47 -11.57 11.27
CA THR A 165 -2.09 -11.66 12.68
C THR A 165 -0.57 -11.76 12.81
N LYS A 166 0.08 -12.62 12.00
CA LYS A 166 1.53 -12.71 11.96
C LYS A 166 2.16 -11.36 11.57
N ALA A 167 1.65 -10.69 10.56
CA ALA A 167 2.15 -9.38 10.14
C ALA A 167 2.06 -8.35 11.27
N LYS A 168 0.92 -8.25 11.95
CA LYS A 168 0.75 -7.40 13.14
C LYS A 168 1.80 -7.70 14.20
N ASP A 169 1.97 -8.96 14.57
CA ASP A 169 2.85 -9.36 15.66
C ASP A 169 4.33 -9.10 15.31
N GLU A 170 4.76 -9.49 14.11
CA GLU A 170 6.16 -9.30 13.68
C GLU A 170 6.51 -7.81 13.50
N LEU A 171 5.62 -7.01 12.95
CA LEU A 171 5.85 -5.57 12.82
C LEU A 171 5.89 -4.87 14.19
N SER A 172 5.03 -5.26 15.12
CA SER A 172 5.04 -4.72 16.49
C SER A 172 6.35 -5.06 17.23
N LYS A 173 6.91 -6.25 17.03
CA LYS A 173 8.20 -6.65 17.62
C LYS A 173 9.37 -5.76 17.21
N ILE A 174 9.34 -5.23 15.98
CA ILE A 174 10.38 -4.33 15.47
C ILE A 174 10.08 -2.85 15.73
N GLY A 175 9.03 -2.53 16.48
CA GLY A 175 8.69 -1.17 16.91
C GLY A 175 7.79 -0.39 15.96
N VAL A 176 7.15 -1.04 14.97
CA VAL A 176 6.13 -0.38 14.14
C VAL A 176 4.88 -0.12 14.99
N ALA A 177 4.34 1.11 14.94
CA ALA A 177 3.06 1.44 15.54
C ALA A 177 1.92 0.85 14.68
N VAL A 178 1.48 -0.37 15.00
CA VAL A 178 0.46 -1.10 14.23
C VAL A 178 -0.92 -0.85 14.81
N SER A 179 -1.85 -0.40 13.96
CA SER A 179 -3.30 -0.44 14.17
C SER A 179 -3.85 -1.66 13.40
N TYR A 180 -4.65 -2.49 14.05
CA TYR A 180 -5.12 -3.75 13.47
C TYR A 180 -6.62 -3.90 13.61
N GLN A 181 -7.30 -4.24 12.52
CA GLN A 181 -8.74 -4.46 12.52
C GLN A 181 -9.14 -5.63 11.63
N GLU A 182 -10.02 -6.46 12.14
CA GLU A 182 -10.68 -7.54 11.41
C GLU A 182 -12.14 -7.19 11.14
N PHE A 183 -12.63 -7.58 9.97
CA PHE A 183 -14.04 -7.44 9.59
C PHE A 183 -14.64 -8.78 9.20
N GLU A 184 -15.97 -8.89 9.32
CA GLU A 184 -16.75 -10.03 8.82
C GLU A 184 -16.89 -9.92 7.28
N MET A 185 -15.77 -10.10 6.58
CA MET A 185 -15.69 -10.04 5.12
C MET A 185 -14.75 -11.12 4.59
N ALA A 186 -14.89 -11.44 3.32
CA ALA A 186 -14.02 -12.36 2.58
C ALA A 186 -12.76 -11.59 2.05
N HIS A 187 -12.24 -12.01 0.88
CA HIS A 187 -11.10 -11.34 0.22
C HIS A 187 -11.57 -10.13 -0.59
N GLU A 188 -11.98 -9.10 0.10
CA GLU A 188 -12.58 -7.88 -0.47
C GLU A 188 -12.24 -6.65 0.38
N VAL A 189 -12.57 -5.46 -0.12
CA VAL A 189 -12.51 -4.22 0.65
C VAL A 189 -13.92 -3.63 0.70
N ARG A 190 -14.47 -3.51 1.91
CA ARG A 190 -15.80 -2.94 2.16
C ARG A 190 -15.74 -1.48 2.61
N ASP A 191 -16.86 -0.80 2.53
CA ASP A 191 -16.96 0.62 2.88
C ASP A 191 -16.52 0.91 4.31
N GLU A 192 -16.81 0.01 5.26
CA GLU A 192 -16.40 0.16 6.67
C GLU A 192 -14.87 0.11 6.81
N ALA A 193 -14.21 -0.75 6.03
CA ALA A 193 -12.76 -0.86 6.00
C ALA A 193 -12.11 0.39 5.39
N ILE A 194 -12.73 0.95 4.34
CA ILE A 194 -12.29 2.20 3.71
C ILE A 194 -12.49 3.38 4.69
N ALA A 195 -13.62 3.45 5.38
CA ALA A 195 -13.91 4.49 6.36
C ALA A 195 -12.91 4.49 7.52
N LEU A 196 -12.55 3.30 8.03
CA LEU A 196 -11.53 3.15 9.08
C LEU A 196 -10.15 3.59 8.59
N ALA A 197 -9.74 3.18 7.40
CA ALA A 197 -8.46 3.60 6.82
C ALA A 197 -8.41 5.13 6.61
N LYS A 198 -9.49 5.73 6.11
CA LYS A 198 -9.63 7.18 5.99
C LYS A 198 -9.42 7.88 7.33
N GLN A 199 -10.10 7.42 8.39
CA GLN A 199 -9.97 8.00 9.72
C GLN A 199 -8.53 7.87 10.23
N PHE A 200 -7.92 6.68 10.10
CA PHE A 200 -6.53 6.45 10.48
C PHE A 200 -5.56 7.41 9.76
N ILE A 201 -5.71 7.56 8.43
CA ILE A 201 -4.86 8.47 7.65
C ILE A 201 -4.98 9.90 8.16
N LEU A 202 -6.21 10.39 8.36
CA LEU A 202 -6.45 11.75 8.84
C LEU A 202 -5.87 11.98 10.24
N ASP A 203 -6.04 11.02 11.15
CA ASP A 203 -5.51 11.12 12.52
C ASP A 203 -3.97 11.21 12.52
N LYS A 204 -3.29 10.41 11.69
CA LYS A 204 -1.82 10.44 11.63
C LYS A 204 -1.27 11.75 11.05
N LEU A 205 -1.97 12.33 10.07
CA LEU A 205 -1.55 13.59 9.45
C LEU A 205 -1.89 14.82 10.29
N LEU A 206 -2.95 14.76 11.11
CA LEU A 206 -3.31 15.86 12.01
C LEU A 206 -2.35 15.96 13.20
N ILE A 207 -1.87 14.83 13.73
CA ILE A 207 -0.90 14.79 14.84
C ILE A 207 0.45 15.39 14.40
N SER A 208 0.87 15.19 13.15
CA SER A 208 2.13 15.73 12.63
C SER A 208 2.13 17.25 12.39
N LYS A 209 1.01 17.94 12.59
CA LYS A 209 0.91 19.41 12.46
C LYS A 209 1.06 20.17 13.81
N THR A 210 1.14 19.44 14.92
CA THR A 210 1.18 20.02 16.29
C THR A 210 2.58 20.00 16.92
N ASP A 211 3.57 19.48 16.21
CA ASP A 211 5.01 19.52 16.55
C ASP A 211 5.77 20.43 15.56
#